data_5758ddac9676edbc457bbb17f30a5e79
#
_entry.id   5758ddac9676edbc457bbb17f30a5e79
#
_cell.length_a   1.000
_cell.length_b   1.000
_cell.length_c   1.000
_cell.angle_alpha   90.00
_cell.angle_beta   90.00
_cell.angle_gamma   90.00
#
_symmetry.space_group_name_H-M   'P 1'
#
loop_
_entity.id
_entity.type
_entity.pdbx_description
1 polymer ?
#
loop_
_entity_poly.entity_id
_entity_poly.type
_entity_poly.pdbx_seq_one_letter_code
_entity_poly.pdbx_strand_id
1 'polypeptide(L)'
;MKAYVMGNYTDKAFQGFMKDPTSDRKAVVEQLTKAVGGTIHSMDIVRGSYDFVVVAEFGSFDDFAAIKLVTESSGAVKNLTILEAIDFTKATTK
;
A
#
# COMPACT_ATOMS: atom_id res chain seq x y z
N MET A 1 12.09 -4.70 5.96
CA MET A 1 11.44 -5.50 4.90
C MET A 1 10.83 -4.54 3.87
N LYS A 2 11.25 -4.67 2.63
CA LYS A 2 10.71 -3.88 1.52
C LYS A 2 9.62 -4.70 0.81
N ALA A 3 8.52 -4.05 0.47
CA ALA A 3 7.44 -4.71 -0.26
C ALA A 3 6.80 -3.79 -1.28
N TYR A 4 6.18 -4.42 -2.26
CA TYR A 4 5.36 -3.78 -3.26
C TYR A 4 3.90 -4.06 -2.89
N VAL A 5 3.16 -3.00 -2.62
CA VAL A 5 1.76 -3.09 -2.19
C VAL A 5 0.89 -2.52 -3.29
N MET A 6 -0.06 -3.31 -3.75
CA MET A 6 -0.96 -2.89 -4.83
C MET A 6 -2.37 -3.30 -4.52
N GLY A 7 -3.33 -2.61 -5.09
CA GLY A 7 -4.72 -2.91 -4.85
C GLY A 7 -5.63 -2.09 -5.72
N ASN A 8 -6.92 -2.24 -5.46
CA ASN A 8 -7.97 -1.55 -6.17
C ASN A 8 -8.76 -0.66 -5.21
N TYR A 9 -9.21 0.46 -5.72
CA TYR A 9 -10.15 1.31 -5.00
C TYR A 9 -11.57 0.77 -5.18
N THR A 10 -12.38 0.94 -4.14
CA THR A 10 -13.80 0.62 -4.19
C THR A 10 -14.57 1.74 -4.90
N ASP A 11 -15.83 1.46 -5.25
CA ASP A 11 -16.72 2.48 -5.83
C ASP A 11 -16.89 3.65 -4.87
N LYS A 12 -16.96 3.36 -3.57
CA LYS A 12 -17.03 4.40 -2.53
C LYS A 12 -15.82 5.32 -2.58
N ALA A 13 -14.63 4.76 -2.75
CA ALA A 13 -13.41 5.56 -2.85
C ALA A 13 -13.41 6.43 -4.10
N PHE A 14 -13.77 5.87 -5.25
CA PHE A 14 -13.86 6.64 -6.49
C PHE A 14 -14.88 7.77 -6.39
N GLN A 15 -16.02 7.54 -5.77
CA GLN A 15 -17.01 8.59 -5.53
C GLN A 15 -16.43 9.73 -4.70
N GLY A 16 -15.65 9.40 -3.67
CA GLY A 16 -14.96 10.39 -2.86
C GLY A 16 -13.93 11.18 -3.66
N PHE A 17 -13.17 10.52 -4.52
CA PHE A 17 -12.17 11.18 -5.38
C PHE A 17 -12.83 12.15 -6.37
N MET A 18 -13.97 11.77 -6.92
CA MET A 18 -14.69 12.64 -7.85
C MET A 18 -15.28 13.86 -7.15
N LYS A 19 -15.65 13.76 -5.87
CA LYS A 19 -16.13 14.89 -5.06
C LYS A 19 -14.99 15.82 -4.66
N ASP A 20 -13.79 15.28 -4.44
CA ASP A 20 -12.61 16.04 -4.04
C ASP A 20 -11.40 15.59 -4.87
N PRO A 21 -11.32 16.02 -6.14
CA PRO A 21 -10.23 15.60 -7.02
C PRO A 21 -8.87 16.17 -6.63
N THR A 22 -8.81 17.13 -5.72
CA THR A 22 -7.55 17.69 -5.25
C THR A 22 -6.99 16.99 -4.02
N SER A 23 -7.69 15.97 -3.50
CA SER A 23 -7.23 15.24 -2.31
C SER A 23 -5.92 14.50 -2.59
N ASP A 24 -5.02 14.55 -1.60
CA ASP A 24 -3.69 13.96 -1.70
C ASP A 24 -3.71 12.52 -1.19
N ARG A 25 -3.79 11.56 -2.13
CA ARG A 25 -3.83 10.13 -1.81
C ARG A 25 -2.53 9.66 -1.16
N LYS A 26 -1.40 10.17 -1.62
CA LYS A 26 -0.09 9.79 -1.09
C LYS A 26 0.04 10.22 0.38
N ALA A 27 -0.40 11.41 0.72
CA ALA A 27 -0.34 11.90 2.09
C ALA A 27 -1.14 11.01 3.05
N VAL A 28 -2.32 10.56 2.64
CA VAL A 28 -3.16 9.65 3.44
C VAL A 28 -2.44 8.32 3.68
N VAL A 29 -1.87 7.75 2.64
CA VAL A 29 -1.14 6.48 2.73
C VAL A 29 0.11 6.62 3.58
N GLU A 30 0.84 7.74 3.46
CA GLU A 30 2.01 8.03 4.28
C GLU A 30 1.66 8.08 5.76
N GLN A 31 0.55 8.72 6.12
CA GLN A 31 0.09 8.80 7.51
C GLN A 31 -0.25 7.42 8.08
N LEU A 32 -0.99 6.61 7.32
CA LEU A 32 -1.35 5.25 7.72
C LEU A 32 -0.10 4.38 7.92
N THR A 33 0.84 4.47 7.00
CA THR A 33 2.08 3.69 7.04
C THR A 33 2.93 4.10 8.23
N LYS A 34 3.04 5.39 8.48
CA LYS A 34 3.82 5.92 9.61
C LYS A 34 3.25 5.49 10.95
N ALA A 35 1.91 5.38 11.05
CA ALA A 35 1.25 4.96 12.28
C ALA A 35 1.64 3.54 12.69
N VAL A 36 2.04 2.69 11.76
CA VAL A 36 2.49 1.32 12.04
C VAL A 36 4.02 1.17 11.92
N GLY A 37 4.75 2.29 11.91
CA GLY A 37 6.22 2.28 11.92
C GLY A 37 6.87 2.04 10.56
N GLY A 38 6.13 2.18 9.47
CA GLY A 38 6.64 1.98 8.12
C GLY A 38 7.06 3.27 7.43
N THR A 39 7.68 3.10 6.27
CA THR A 39 8.13 4.20 5.40
C THR A 39 7.64 3.95 3.97
N ILE A 40 7.09 4.96 3.33
CA ILE A 40 6.74 4.92 1.90
C ILE A 40 7.92 5.44 1.09
N HIS A 41 8.41 4.64 0.13
CA HIS A 41 9.43 5.08 -0.81
C HIS A 41 8.81 5.72 -2.04
N SER A 42 7.71 5.17 -2.54
CA SER A 42 7.01 5.73 -3.69
C SER A 42 5.56 5.24 -3.72
N MET A 43 4.72 6.01 -4.40
CA MET A 43 3.34 5.63 -4.68
C MET A 43 2.94 6.16 -6.04
N ASP A 44 2.38 5.28 -6.86
CA ASP A 44 1.84 5.64 -8.17
C ASP A 44 0.40 5.18 -8.28
N ILE A 45 -0.43 6.04 -8.86
CA ILE A 45 -1.75 5.65 -9.32
C ILE A 45 -1.57 5.12 -10.74
N VAL A 46 -2.07 3.92 -11.00
CA VAL A 46 -1.80 3.20 -12.23
C VAL A 46 -3.10 2.81 -12.94
N ARG A 47 -2.94 2.36 -14.16
CA ARG A 47 -4.05 1.82 -14.95
C ARG A 47 -3.70 0.39 -15.37
N GLY A 48 -4.63 -0.53 -15.15
CA GLY A 48 -4.44 -1.94 -15.44
C GLY A 48 -5.18 -2.80 -14.43
N SER A 49 -4.57 -3.90 -14.04
CA SER A 49 -5.17 -4.83 -13.07
C SER A 49 -5.32 -4.23 -11.68
N TYR A 50 -4.50 -3.24 -11.35
CA TYR A 50 -4.54 -2.52 -10.08
C TYR A 50 -4.70 -1.03 -10.33
N ASP A 51 -5.15 -0.32 -9.29
CA ASP A 51 -5.35 1.12 -9.34
C ASP A 51 -4.20 1.90 -8.74
N PHE A 52 -3.44 1.28 -7.83
CA PHE A 52 -2.27 1.90 -7.23
C PHE A 52 -1.17 0.88 -6.96
N VAL A 53 0.07 1.36 -6.92
CA VAL A 53 1.25 0.59 -6.53
C VAL A 53 2.06 1.44 -5.56
N VAL A 54 2.39 0.87 -4.41
CA VAL A 54 3.18 1.52 -3.36
C VAL A 54 4.42 0.68 -3.12
N VAL A 55 5.58 1.34 -3.03
CA VAL A 55 6.79 0.71 -2.54
C VAL A 55 7.00 1.18 -1.11
N ALA A 56 6.99 0.24 -0.17
CA ALA A 56 7.05 0.56 1.25
C ALA A 56 8.05 -0.33 1.97
N GLU A 57 8.47 0.11 3.15
CA GLU A 57 9.39 -0.63 3.99
C GLU A 57 8.85 -0.66 5.41
N PHE A 58 8.90 -1.85 6.02
CA PHE A 58 8.43 -2.08 7.37
C PHE A 58 9.44 -2.92 8.14
N GLY A 59 9.37 -2.85 9.47
CA GLY A 59 10.28 -3.59 10.33
C GLY A 59 9.98 -5.08 10.42
N SER A 60 8.72 -5.47 10.22
CA SER A 60 8.30 -6.86 10.37
C SER A 60 7.10 -7.20 9.49
N PHE A 61 6.86 -8.50 9.32
CA PHE A 61 5.66 -8.97 8.62
C PHE A 61 4.38 -8.55 9.32
N ASP A 62 4.38 -8.51 10.65
CA ASP A 62 3.20 -8.10 11.41
C ASP A 62 2.78 -6.67 11.10
N ASP A 63 3.74 -5.78 10.82
CA ASP A 63 3.43 -4.40 10.41
C ASP A 63 2.71 -4.37 9.07
N PHE A 64 3.12 -5.23 8.13
CA PHE A 64 2.39 -5.38 6.86
C PHE A 64 0.98 -5.90 7.06
N ALA A 65 0.82 -6.90 7.94
CA ALA A 65 -0.50 -7.44 8.25
C ALA A 65 -1.40 -6.37 8.87
N ALA A 66 -0.85 -5.54 9.74
CA ALA A 66 -1.57 -4.44 10.36
C ALA A 66 -2.07 -3.44 9.30
N ILE A 67 -1.20 -3.02 8.39
CA ILE A 67 -1.58 -2.06 7.36
C ILE A 67 -2.64 -2.65 6.40
N LYS A 68 -2.54 -3.94 6.09
CA LYS A 68 -3.54 -4.62 5.26
C LYS A 68 -4.92 -4.57 5.93
N LEU A 69 -5.00 -4.95 7.20
CA LEU A 69 -6.26 -4.98 7.93
C LEU A 69 -6.87 -3.58 8.06
N VAL A 70 -6.07 -2.59 8.41
CA VAL A 70 -6.54 -1.20 8.54
C VAL A 70 -7.02 -0.66 7.19
N THR A 71 -6.26 -0.89 6.15
CA THR A 71 -6.57 -0.36 4.82
C THR A 71 -7.83 -0.99 4.24
N GLU A 72 -7.97 -2.31 4.32
CA GLU A 72 -9.15 -3.00 3.80
C GLU A 72 -10.41 -2.70 4.65
N SER A 73 -10.25 -2.52 5.96
CA SER A 73 -11.39 -2.21 6.83
C SER A 73 -11.94 -0.80 6.62
N SER A 74 -11.17 0.09 5.99
CA SER A 74 -11.62 1.45 5.70
C SER A 74 -12.77 1.50 4.68
N GLY A 75 -12.93 0.45 3.88
CA GLY A 75 -13.90 0.41 2.81
C GLY A 75 -13.47 1.12 1.53
N ALA A 76 -12.26 1.66 1.50
CA ALA A 76 -11.73 2.40 0.34
C ALA A 76 -10.91 1.52 -0.60
N VAL A 77 -10.39 0.41 -0.11
CA VAL A 77 -9.46 -0.46 -0.85
C VAL A 77 -9.92 -1.91 -0.78
N LYS A 78 -9.75 -2.62 -1.88
CA LYS A 78 -10.01 -4.06 -1.99
C LYS A 78 -8.89 -4.72 -2.78
N ASN A 79 -8.81 -6.05 -2.71
CA ASN A 79 -7.83 -6.85 -3.44
C ASN A 79 -6.39 -6.43 -3.16
N LEU A 80 -6.09 -6.09 -1.91
CA LEU A 80 -4.74 -5.69 -1.54
C LEU A 80 -3.78 -6.86 -1.69
N THR A 81 -2.75 -6.66 -2.50
CA THR A 81 -1.71 -7.66 -2.77
C THR A 81 -0.38 -7.10 -2.27
N ILE A 82 0.34 -7.91 -1.51
CA ILE A 82 1.64 -7.53 -0.96
C ILE A 82 2.67 -8.51 -1.49
N LEU A 83 3.67 -7.99 -2.19
CA LEU A 83 4.80 -8.76 -2.70
C LEU A 83 6.05 -8.35 -1.94
N GLU A 84 6.55 -9.24 -1.10
CA GLU A 84 7.77 -8.98 -0.36
C GLU A 84 8.98 -9.09 -1.28
N ALA A 85 9.85 -8.07 -1.25
CA ALA A 85 11.11 -8.13 -1.96
C ALA A 85 12.08 -9.05 -1.22
N ILE A 86 12.72 -9.96 -1.93
CA ILE A 86 13.74 -10.83 -1.36
C ILE A 86 15.11 -10.41 -1.86
N ASP A 87 16.13 -10.64 -1.04
CA ASP A 87 17.51 -10.52 -1.46
C ASP A 87 17.95 -11.87 -2.00
N PHE A 88 18.01 -11.99 -3.32
CA PHE A 88 18.35 -13.24 -4.00
C PHE A 88 19.73 -13.75 -3.58
N THR A 89 20.72 -12.86 -3.51
CA THR A 89 22.07 -13.23 -3.13
C THR A 89 22.12 -13.79 -1.72
N LYS A 90 21.51 -13.11 -0.76
CA LYS A 90 21.43 -13.60 0.62
C LYS A 90 20.68 -14.92 0.72
N ALA A 91 19.60 -15.08 -0.04
CA ALA A 91 18.79 -16.30 -0.01
C ALA A 91 19.56 -17.49 -0.58
N THR A 92 20.35 -17.28 -1.65
CA THR A 92 21.08 -18.37 -2.34
C THR A 92 22.40 -18.72 -1.69
N THR A 93 22.91 -17.89 -0.78
CA THR A 93 24.19 -18.14 -0.10
C THR A 93 24.05 -18.66 1.32
N LYS A 94 22.85 -19.02 1.72
CA LYS A 94 22.60 -19.64 3.04
C LYS A 94 23.11 -21.07 3.11
#